data_22c28ad942766e268ccd65c06431233f
#
_entry.id   22c28ad942766e268ccd65c06431233f
#
_cell.length_a   1.000
_cell.length_b   1.000
_cell.length_c   1.000
_cell.angle_alpha   90.00
_cell.angle_beta   90.00
_cell.angle_gamma   90.00
#
_symmetry.space_group_name_H-M   'P 1'
#
loop_
_entity.id
_entity.type
_entity.pdbx_description
1 polymer ?
#
loop_
_entity_poly.entity_id
_entity_poly.type
_entity_poly.pdbx_seq_one_letter_code
_entity_poly.pdbx_strand_id
1 'polypeptide(L)' 'MIESRFILCPHCKAKTRVKITQNTVLKSFPLYCPKCRKESIINAENYIITLIQTDAKTQC' A
#
# COMPACT_ATOMS: atom_id res chain seq x y z
N MET A 1 -5.49 -22.36 4.38
CA MET A 1 -4.61 -21.85 3.34
C MET A 1 -4.57 -20.35 3.35
N ILE A 2 -3.41 -19.82 3.11
CA ILE A 2 -3.25 -18.36 3.11
C ILE A 2 -3.28 -17.85 1.69
N GLU A 3 -4.10 -16.86 1.47
CA GLU A 3 -4.29 -16.29 0.17
C GLU A 3 -3.62 -14.90 0.14
N SER A 4 -2.80 -14.65 -0.85
CA SER A 4 -2.16 -13.36 -0.95
C SER A 4 -2.93 -12.48 -1.92
N ARG A 5 -2.90 -11.18 -1.67
CA ARG A 5 -3.57 -10.21 -2.50
C ARG A 5 -2.67 -9.01 -2.71
N PHE A 6 -2.78 -8.42 -3.89
CA PHE A 6 -2.03 -7.22 -4.16
C PHE A 6 -2.66 -6.03 -3.44
N ILE A 7 -1.81 -5.15 -2.96
CA ILE A 7 -2.30 -3.89 -2.41
C ILE A 7 -2.67 -2.98 -3.56
N LEU A 8 -3.83 -2.35 -3.45
CA LEU A 8 -4.27 -1.40 -4.46
C LEU A 8 -3.87 0.00 -4.06
N CYS A 9 -3.52 0.79 -5.07
CA CYS A 9 -3.16 2.17 -4.84
C CYS A 9 -4.36 2.94 -4.28
N PRO A 10 -4.18 3.71 -3.21
CA PRO A 10 -5.30 4.48 -2.66
C PRO A 10 -5.71 5.66 -3.54
N HIS A 11 -4.94 5.97 -4.55
CA HIS A 11 -5.26 7.08 -5.45
C HIS A 11 -5.95 6.62 -6.73
N CYS A 12 -5.29 5.72 -7.45
CA CYS A 12 -5.82 5.29 -8.74
C CYS A 12 -6.39 3.88 -8.70
N LYS A 13 -6.26 3.20 -7.58
CA LYS A 13 -6.80 1.86 -7.37
C LYS A 13 -6.21 0.81 -8.30
N ALA A 14 -5.03 1.07 -8.81
CA ALA A 14 -4.35 0.10 -9.63
C ALA A 14 -3.58 -0.86 -8.75
N LYS A 15 -3.37 -2.07 -9.24
CA LYS A 15 -2.57 -3.03 -8.51
C LYS A 15 -1.14 -2.55 -8.39
N THR A 16 -0.61 -2.59 -7.20
CA THR A 16 0.80 -2.32 -6.99
C THR A 16 1.56 -3.63 -7.02
N ARG A 17 2.85 -3.59 -6.76
CA ARG A 17 3.67 -4.80 -6.77
C ARG A 17 3.80 -5.45 -5.42
N VAL A 18 3.07 -4.97 -4.44
CA VAL A 18 3.17 -5.47 -3.08
C VAL A 18 2.01 -6.41 -2.81
N LYS A 19 2.33 -7.60 -2.33
CA LYS A 19 1.31 -8.56 -1.94
C LYS A 19 1.28 -8.69 -0.43
N ILE A 20 0.11 -8.92 0.09
CA ILE A 20 -0.06 -9.18 1.52
C ILE A 20 -0.94 -10.40 1.71
N THR A 21 -0.85 -10.99 2.89
CA THR A 21 -1.71 -12.09 3.26
C THR A 21 -2.55 -11.64 4.44
N GLN A 22 -3.42 -12.54 4.87
CA GLN A 22 -4.28 -12.25 6.00
C GLN A 22 -3.46 -11.97 7.28
N ASN A 23 -2.29 -12.60 7.38
CA ASN A 23 -1.46 -12.43 8.56
C ASN A 23 -0.45 -11.31 8.43
N THR A 24 -0.41 -10.65 7.29
CA THR A 24 0.56 -9.59 7.07
C THR A 24 0.09 -8.31 7.76
N VAL A 25 0.98 -7.74 8.55
CA VAL A 25 0.71 -6.47 9.21
C VAL A 25 1.82 -5.51 8.80
N LEU A 26 1.44 -4.40 8.21
CA LEU A 26 2.38 -3.37 7.81
C LEU A 26 2.00 -2.07 8.49
N LYS A 27 3.00 -1.37 8.99
CA LYS A 27 2.75 -0.08 9.62
C LYS A 27 3.69 0.95 9.04
N SER A 28 3.14 2.07 8.64
CA SER A 28 3.91 3.16 8.05
C SER A 28 4.72 2.64 6.87
N PHE A 29 4.08 1.86 6.02
CA PHE A 29 4.75 1.23 4.90
C PHE A 29 4.72 2.15 3.69
N PRO A 30 5.86 2.45 3.08
CA PRO A 30 5.88 3.28 1.89
C PRO A 30 5.44 2.48 0.68
N LEU A 31 4.25 2.78 0.20
CA LEU A 31 3.68 2.10 -0.95
C LEU A 31 3.84 2.97 -2.18
N TYR A 32 4.51 2.45 -3.18
CA TYR A 32 4.71 3.16 -4.42
C TYR A 32 3.83 2.58 -5.51
N CYS A 33 3.09 3.42 -6.20
CA CYS A 33 2.25 2.99 -7.32
C CYS A 33 2.93 3.37 -8.62
N PRO A 34 3.29 2.39 -9.44
CA PRO A 34 3.94 2.70 -10.71
C PRO A 34 2.99 3.31 -11.75
N LYS A 35 1.69 3.20 -11.52
CA LYS A 35 0.73 3.75 -12.45
C LYS A 35 0.60 5.25 -12.31
N CYS A 36 0.34 5.71 -11.11
CA CYS A 36 0.21 7.14 -10.89
C CYS A 36 1.50 7.76 -10.37
N ARG A 37 2.50 6.92 -10.11
CA ARG A 37 3.83 7.38 -9.68
C ARG A 37 3.80 8.20 -8.42
N LYS A 38 2.93 7.81 -7.50
CA LYS A 38 2.86 8.48 -6.22
C LYS A 38 3.20 7.51 -5.11
N GLU A 39 3.86 8.00 -4.09
CA GLU A 39 4.23 7.22 -2.94
C GLU A 39 3.33 7.60 -1.78
N SER A 40 2.89 6.61 -1.04
CA SER A 40 2.00 6.84 0.09
C SER A 40 2.47 6.03 1.27
N ILE A 41 2.22 6.54 2.45
CA ILE A 41 2.48 5.79 3.67
C ILE A 41 1.15 5.18 4.10
N ILE A 42 1.13 3.88 4.23
CA ILE A 42 -0.10 3.15 4.55
C ILE A 42 0.13 2.18 5.69
N ASN A 43 -0.97 1.77 6.29
CA ASN A 43 -1.00 0.61 7.17
C ASN A 43 -1.79 -0.47 6.48
N ALA A 44 -1.40 -1.72 6.69
CA ALA A 44 -2.12 -2.86 6.14
C ALA A 44 -2.29 -3.91 7.21
N GLU A 45 -3.50 -4.41 7.35
CA GLU A 45 -3.81 -5.43 8.34
C GLU A 45 -5.08 -6.13 7.92
N ASN A 46 -5.07 -7.46 7.89
CA ASN A 46 -6.24 -8.25 7.50
C ASN A 46 -6.81 -7.79 6.17
N TYR A 47 -5.93 -7.51 5.20
CA TYR A 47 -6.32 -7.02 3.88
C TYR A 47 -6.91 -5.61 3.91
N ILE A 48 -6.91 -4.96 5.06
CA ILE A 48 -7.44 -3.61 5.16
C ILE A 48 -6.29 -2.62 5.02
N ILE A 49 -6.41 -1.72 4.07
CA ILE A 49 -5.38 -0.74 3.78
C ILE A 49 -5.87 0.62 4.27
N THR A 50 -5.08 1.24 5.11
CA THR A 50 -5.39 2.56 5.63
C THR A 50 -4.35 3.55 5.17
N LEU A 51 -4.78 4.61 4.53
CA LEU A 51 -3.87 5.65 4.07
C LEU A 51 -3.50 6.56 5.24
N ILE A 52 -2.20 6.65 5.49
CA ILE A 52 -1.71 7.49 6.56
C ILE A 52 -1.27 8.84 6.00
N GLN A 53 -0.52 8.81 4.90
CA GLN A 53 0.06 10.02 4.37
C GLN A 53 0.32 9.85 2.89
N THR A 54 0.10 10.90 2.11
CA THR A 54 0.38 10.86 0.69
C THR A 54 1.63 11.66 0.39
N ASP A 55 2.24 11.36 -0.76
CA ASP A 55 3.45 12.07 -1.19
C ASP A 55 4.50 12.07 -0.11
N ALA A 56 4.78 10.90 0.39
CA ALA A 56 5.71 10.75 1.50
C ALA A 56 7.08 11.30 1.19
N LYS A 57 7.43 11.38 -0.07
CA LYS A 57 8.75 11.83 -0.38
C LYS A 57 8.79 13.28 -0.72
N THR A 58 8.02 14.02 -0.16
CA THR A 58 8.08 15.39 -0.39
C THR A 58 9.37 15.96 -0.08
N GLN A 59 9.79 16.37 -0.16
CA GLN A 59 10.69 16.85 0.05
C GLN A 59 11.56 16.82 0.21
N CYS A 60 11.80 16.76 0.10
CA CYS A 60 12.65 16.72 0.36
C CYS A 60 13.19 17.28 0.24
#